data_7d3c885e1dfac323450becb46a0d6367
#
_entry.id   7d3c885e1dfac323450becb46a0d6367
#
_cell.length_a   1.000
_cell.length_b   1.000
_cell.length_c   1.000
_cell.angle_alpha   90.00
_cell.angle_beta   90.00
_cell.angle_gamma   90.00
#
_symmetry.space_group_name_H-M   'P 1'
#
loop_
_entity.id
_entity.type
_entity.pdbx_description
1 polymer ?
#
loop_
_entity_poly.entity_id
_entity_poly.type
_entity_poly.pdbx_seq_one_letter_code
_entity_poly.pdbx_strand_id
1 'polypeptide(L)'
;MNTGKMASQAGHGFLGAFINAQTQTPAIAASYAADLPGTKVCLQGNLAQIERAQFELQQAGIPNFLVVDSGCPNFFNGEPTVTALGFGPATKQQVKAITKRMNIL
;
A
#
# COMPACT_ATOMS: atom_id res chain seq x y z
N MET A 1 5.05 -15.67 -0.60
CA MET A 1 4.96 -15.42 0.86
C MET A 1 3.86 -16.29 1.46
N ASN A 2 4.01 -16.74 2.69
CA ASN A 2 2.92 -17.37 3.41
C ASN A 2 1.91 -16.32 3.89
N THR A 3 0.77 -16.79 4.38
CA THR A 3 -0.33 -15.91 4.80
C THR A 3 0.08 -14.92 5.91
N GLY A 4 0.83 -15.40 6.90
CA GLY A 4 1.28 -14.52 7.99
C GLY A 4 2.21 -13.42 7.49
N LYS A 5 3.10 -13.76 6.58
CA LYS A 5 4.02 -12.77 5.99
C LYS A 5 3.25 -11.75 5.16
N MET A 6 2.28 -12.21 4.35
CA MET A 6 1.45 -11.28 3.57
C MET A 6 0.70 -10.31 4.47
N ALA A 7 0.13 -10.80 5.57
CA ALA A 7 -0.59 -9.95 6.51
C ALA A 7 0.33 -8.89 7.14
N SER A 8 1.54 -9.29 7.53
CA SER A 8 2.52 -8.35 8.09
C SER A 8 2.92 -7.28 7.08
N GLN A 9 3.19 -7.67 5.85
CA GLN A 9 3.60 -6.73 4.81
C GLN A 9 2.46 -5.78 4.43
N ALA A 10 1.22 -6.28 4.39
CA ALA A 10 0.06 -5.43 4.19
C ALA A 10 -0.08 -4.40 5.31
N GLY A 11 0.12 -4.83 6.56
CA GLY A 11 0.09 -3.92 7.70
C GLY A 11 1.12 -2.81 7.60
N HIS A 12 2.35 -3.15 7.20
CA HIS A 12 3.40 -2.15 6.97
C HIS A 12 2.98 -1.15 5.90
N GLY A 13 2.36 -1.63 4.82
CA GLY A 13 1.89 -0.77 3.74
C GLY A 13 0.80 0.19 4.20
N PHE A 14 -0.21 -0.31 4.90
CA PHE A 14 -1.30 0.51 5.41
C PHE A 14 -0.78 1.58 6.38
N LEU A 15 0.05 1.19 7.33
CA LEU A 15 0.58 2.12 8.33
C LEU A 15 1.48 3.17 7.68
N GLY A 16 2.38 2.74 6.79
CA GLY A 16 3.30 3.66 6.12
C GLY A 16 2.56 4.70 5.27
N ALA A 17 1.55 4.25 4.51
CA ALA A 17 0.73 5.15 3.71
C ALA A 17 -0.04 6.14 4.60
N PHE A 18 -0.59 5.67 5.71
CA PHE A 18 -1.32 6.54 6.64
C PHE A 18 -0.41 7.61 7.26
N ILE A 19 0.80 7.23 7.67
CA ILE A 19 1.77 8.19 8.21
C ILE A 19 2.10 9.24 7.16
N ASN A 20 2.32 8.85 5.91
CA ASN A 20 2.56 9.79 4.83
C ASN A 20 1.35 10.69 4.58
N ALA A 21 0.13 10.13 4.70
CA ALA A 21 -1.09 10.90 4.53
C ALA A 21 -1.26 11.97 5.60
N GLN A 22 -0.78 11.74 6.80
CA GLN A 22 -0.85 12.75 7.88
C GLN A 22 -0.09 14.03 7.52
N THR A 23 0.94 13.91 6.69
CA THR A 23 1.70 15.06 6.19
C THR A 23 1.14 15.59 4.86
N GLN A 24 0.84 14.69 3.91
CA GLN A 24 0.42 15.09 2.56
C GLN A 24 -1.03 15.53 2.47
N THR A 25 -1.93 14.81 3.16
CA THR A 25 -3.37 15.04 3.11
C THR A 25 -3.96 14.95 4.51
N PRO A 26 -3.58 15.89 5.41
CA PRO A 26 -3.91 15.77 6.83
C PRO A 26 -5.41 15.72 7.12
N ALA A 27 -6.22 16.47 6.38
CA ALA A 27 -7.67 16.48 6.60
C ALA A 27 -8.29 15.12 6.24
N ILE A 28 -7.84 14.51 5.14
CA ILE A 28 -8.32 13.20 4.71
C ILE A 28 -7.86 12.13 5.71
N ALA A 29 -6.62 12.20 6.16
CA ALA A 29 -6.10 11.27 7.16
C ALA A 29 -6.88 11.35 8.46
N ALA A 30 -7.17 12.55 8.94
CA ALA A 30 -7.94 12.75 10.16
C ALA A 30 -9.37 12.22 10.03
N SER A 31 -10.01 12.47 8.89
CA SER A 31 -11.36 11.97 8.62
C SER A 31 -11.40 10.44 8.60
N TYR A 32 -10.42 9.81 7.98
CA TYR A 32 -10.31 8.36 7.94
C TYR A 32 -10.12 7.78 9.35
N ALA A 33 -9.23 8.38 10.13
CA ALA A 33 -8.92 7.92 11.48
C ALA A 33 -10.10 8.10 12.46
N ALA A 34 -10.99 9.05 12.18
CA ALA A 34 -12.14 9.32 13.04
C ALA A 34 -13.20 8.23 12.93
N ASP A 35 -13.18 7.39 11.92
CA ASP A 35 -14.19 6.37 11.66
C ASP A 35 -13.55 4.97 11.53
N LEU A 36 -12.84 4.57 12.57
CA LEU A 36 -12.21 3.26 12.61
C LEU A 36 -13.25 2.13 12.73
N PRO A 37 -12.92 0.95 12.15
CA PRO A 37 -11.60 0.53 11.71
C PRO A 37 -11.14 1.06 10.35
N GLY A 38 -11.98 1.73 9.61
CA GLY A 38 -11.67 2.21 8.26
C GLY A 38 -11.61 1.07 7.24
N THR A 39 -12.13 1.31 6.06
CA THR A 39 -12.12 0.30 5.00
C THR A 39 -10.69 0.08 4.51
N LYS A 40 -10.32 -1.19 4.37
CA LYS A 40 -9.01 -1.60 3.83
C LYS A 40 -9.22 -2.71 2.83
N VAL A 41 -8.54 -2.64 1.70
CA VAL A 41 -8.64 -3.64 0.63
C VAL A 41 -7.24 -4.06 0.24
N CYS A 42 -7.03 -5.36 0.09
CA CYS A 42 -5.76 -5.91 -0.39
C CYS A 42 -5.97 -6.47 -1.79
N LEU A 43 -5.10 -6.07 -2.71
CA LEU A 43 -5.13 -6.51 -4.10
C LEU A 43 -3.86 -7.29 -4.42
N GLN A 44 -3.92 -8.11 -5.46
CA GLN A 44 -2.75 -8.83 -5.95
C GLN A 44 -2.11 -8.05 -7.08
N GLY A 45 -0.78 -8.03 -7.10
CA GLY A 45 -0.04 -7.41 -8.18
C GLY A 45 1.35 -8.01 -8.28
N ASN A 46 1.87 -8.13 -9.49
CA ASN A 46 3.26 -8.46 -9.70
C ASN A 46 4.12 -7.21 -9.55
N LEU A 47 5.45 -7.36 -9.58
CA LEU A 47 6.36 -6.25 -9.37
C LEU A 47 6.12 -5.11 -10.36
N ALA A 48 5.92 -5.43 -11.64
CA ALA A 48 5.69 -4.40 -12.66
C ALA A 48 4.41 -3.61 -12.37
N GLN A 49 3.35 -4.29 -11.92
CA GLN A 49 2.09 -3.63 -11.55
C GLN A 49 2.27 -2.74 -10.32
N ILE A 50 3.03 -3.19 -9.34
CA ILE A 50 3.31 -2.41 -8.13
C ILE A 50 4.10 -1.15 -8.47
N GLU A 51 5.14 -1.26 -9.28
CA GLU A 51 5.95 -0.12 -9.68
C GLU A 51 5.14 0.89 -10.47
N ARG A 52 4.31 0.42 -11.40
CA ARG A 52 3.44 1.29 -12.18
C ARG A 52 2.41 1.98 -11.30
N ALA A 53 1.80 1.24 -10.37
CA ALA A 53 0.83 1.82 -9.45
C ALA A 53 1.47 2.91 -8.60
N GLN A 54 2.67 2.69 -8.08
CA GLN A 54 3.37 3.70 -7.30
C GLN A 54 3.60 4.98 -8.11
N PHE A 55 4.06 4.83 -9.35
CA PHE A 55 4.25 5.99 -10.22
C PHE A 55 2.95 6.77 -10.41
N GLU A 56 1.86 6.08 -10.73
CA GLU A 56 0.57 6.71 -10.97
C GLU A 56 0.00 7.36 -9.70
N LEU A 57 0.18 6.74 -8.54
CA LEU A 57 -0.23 7.31 -7.26
C LEU A 57 0.53 8.60 -6.96
N GLN A 58 1.83 8.61 -7.22
CA GLN A 58 2.66 9.80 -7.05
C GLN A 58 2.20 10.93 -7.98
N GLN A 59 1.91 10.61 -9.23
CA GLN A 59 1.40 11.60 -10.19
C GLN A 59 0.04 12.16 -9.76
N ALA A 60 -0.78 11.35 -9.13
CA ALA A 60 -2.11 11.76 -8.66
C ALA A 60 -2.08 12.46 -7.29
N GLY A 61 -0.92 12.52 -6.64
CA GLY A 61 -0.79 13.11 -5.30
C GLY A 61 -1.42 12.28 -4.19
N ILE A 62 -1.56 10.98 -4.40
CA ILE A 62 -2.14 10.08 -3.41
C ILE A 62 -1.03 9.54 -2.52
N PRO A 63 -1.15 9.64 -1.19
CA PRO A 63 -0.14 9.12 -0.28
C PRO A 63 0.09 7.62 -0.52
N ASN A 64 1.34 7.20 -0.50
CA ASN A 64 1.69 5.80 -0.70
C ASN A 64 2.98 5.48 0.04
N PHE A 65 3.23 4.18 0.23
CA PHE A 65 4.42 3.69 0.91
C PHE A 65 4.81 2.34 0.32
N LEU A 66 5.99 2.29 -0.28
CA LEU A 66 6.53 1.05 -0.82
C LEU A 66 7.20 0.27 0.30
N VAL A 67 6.75 -0.96 0.52
CA VAL A 67 7.33 -1.83 1.55
C VAL A 67 8.44 -2.65 0.91
N VAL A 68 9.66 -2.46 1.42
CA VAL A 68 10.82 -3.24 1.00
C VAL A 68 11.29 -4.05 2.21
N ASP A 69 11.18 -5.37 2.11
CA ASP A 69 11.67 -6.25 3.17
C ASP A 69 13.19 -6.23 3.14
N SER A 70 13.79 -6.06 4.31
CA SER A 70 15.24 -5.86 4.42
C SER A 70 16.07 -7.14 4.20
N GLY A 71 15.43 -8.24 3.79
CA GLY A 71 16.14 -9.46 3.47
C GLY A 71 16.12 -10.49 4.58
N CYS A 72 14.94 -10.87 5.05
CA CYS A 72 14.81 -12.00 5.97
C CYS A 72 15.38 -13.26 5.29
N PRO A 73 16.42 -13.89 5.83
CA PRO A 73 17.07 -15.03 5.18
C PRO A 73 16.14 -16.20 4.91
N ASN A 74 15.11 -16.35 5.73
CA ASN A 74 14.16 -17.46 5.61
C ASN A 74 13.14 -17.27 4.48
N PHE A 75 13.07 -16.06 3.90
CA PHE A 75 12.05 -15.75 2.90
C PHE A 75 12.66 -15.28 1.57
N PHE A 76 13.73 -14.50 1.60
CA PHE A 76 14.24 -13.83 0.41
C PHE A 76 15.77 -13.97 0.25
N ASN A 77 16.35 -15.03 0.79
CA ASN A 77 17.78 -15.31 0.72
C ASN A 77 18.65 -14.12 1.14
N GLY A 78 18.16 -13.32 2.08
CA GLY A 78 18.91 -12.19 2.61
C GLY A 78 18.90 -10.92 1.73
N GLU A 79 18.20 -10.93 0.59
CA GLU A 79 18.19 -9.79 -0.31
C GLU A 79 16.97 -8.90 -0.07
N PRO A 80 17.12 -7.55 -0.17
CA PRO A 80 15.97 -6.64 -0.11
C PRO A 80 14.97 -6.97 -1.20
N THR A 81 13.69 -7.01 -0.86
CA THR A 81 12.63 -7.42 -1.78
C THR A 81 11.41 -6.53 -1.60
N VAL A 82 10.89 -5.99 -2.70
CA VAL A 82 9.62 -5.28 -2.68
C VAL A 82 8.50 -6.28 -2.41
N THR A 83 7.72 -6.06 -1.36
CA THR A 83 6.70 -7.00 -0.93
C THR A 83 5.29 -6.45 -0.98
N ALA A 84 5.12 -5.14 -0.85
CA ALA A 84 3.80 -4.51 -0.84
C ALA A 84 3.90 -3.03 -1.19
N LEU A 85 2.77 -2.46 -1.54
CA LEU A 85 2.62 -1.03 -1.73
C LEU A 85 1.32 -0.62 -1.02
N GLY A 86 1.45 0.20 0.02
CA GLY A 86 0.31 0.80 0.69
C GLY A 86 -0.05 2.12 0.04
N PHE A 87 -1.33 2.48 0.00
CA PHE A 87 -1.73 3.78 -0.52
C PHE A 87 -3.08 4.22 0.06
N GLY A 88 -3.28 5.51 0.06
CA GLY A 88 -4.45 6.14 0.64
C GLY A 88 -4.16 6.71 2.03
N PRO A 89 -5.21 7.12 2.78
CA PRO A 89 -6.64 7.00 2.41
C PRO A 89 -7.00 7.77 1.14
N ALA A 90 -7.87 7.17 0.33
CA ALA A 90 -8.36 7.77 -0.91
C ALA A 90 -9.73 7.18 -1.24
N THR A 91 -10.50 7.87 -2.09
CA THR A 91 -11.78 7.35 -2.52
C THR A 91 -11.59 6.30 -3.62
N LYS A 92 -12.59 5.42 -3.79
CA LYS A 92 -12.58 4.46 -4.90
C LYS A 92 -12.41 5.16 -6.25
N GLN A 93 -13.04 6.31 -6.40
CA GLN A 93 -12.97 7.09 -7.63
C GLN A 93 -11.55 7.53 -7.94
N GLN A 94 -10.80 7.97 -6.92
CA GLN A 94 -9.43 8.44 -7.10
C GLN A 94 -8.49 7.33 -7.57
N VAL A 95 -8.68 6.10 -7.10
CA VAL A 95 -7.75 5.00 -7.38
C VAL A 95 -8.26 4.03 -8.46
N LYS A 96 -9.49 4.20 -8.94
CA LYS A 96 -10.12 3.27 -9.86
C LYS A 96 -9.28 2.96 -11.09
N ALA A 97 -8.75 3.98 -11.73
CA ALA A 97 -7.95 3.81 -12.95
C ALA A 97 -6.63 3.09 -12.67
N ILE A 98 -6.10 3.25 -11.47
CA ILE A 98 -4.81 2.67 -11.07
C ILE A 98 -4.98 1.18 -10.75
N THR A 99 -6.11 0.80 -10.14
CA THR A 99 -6.31 -0.55 -9.59
C THR A 99 -7.23 -1.44 -10.41
N LYS A 100 -7.81 -0.93 -11.50
CA LYS A 100 -8.89 -1.62 -12.23
C LYS A 100 -8.51 -3.00 -12.78
N ARG A 101 -7.23 -3.27 -12.98
CA ARG A 101 -6.74 -4.55 -13.52
C ARG A 101 -6.19 -5.48 -12.45
N MET A 102 -6.32 -5.09 -11.18
CA MET A 102 -5.84 -5.89 -10.06
C MET A 102 -7.00 -6.61 -9.41
N ASN A 103 -6.78 -7.88 -9.07
CA ASN A 103 -7.78 -8.71 -8.41
C ASN A 103 -7.64 -8.61 -6.91
N ILE A 104 -8.74 -8.80 -6.20
CA ILE A 104 -8.71 -8.88 -4.74
C ILE A 104 -7.92 -10.13 -4.34
N LEU A 105 -7.05 -9.94 -3.36
CA LEU A 105 -6.21 -11.01 -2.83
C LEU A 105 -7.03 -12.14 -2.21
#